data_a32803fa5ab02d115c641cbb60918671
#
_entry.id   a32803fa5ab02d115c641cbb60918671
#
_cell.length_a   1.000
_cell.length_b   1.000
_cell.length_c   1.000
_cell.angle_alpha   90.00
_cell.angle_beta   90.00
_cell.angle_gamma   90.00
#
_symmetry.space_group_name_H-M   'P 1'
#
loop_
_entity.id
_entity.type
_entity.pdbx_description
1 polymer ?
#
loop_
_entity_poly.entity_id
_entity_poly.type
_entity_poly.pdbx_seq_one_letter_code
_entity_poly.pdbx_strand_id
1 'polypeptide(L)'
;MTSVLNTSGIRPDIRFVVQANAVDAHLFDVQLHIARPAAQQLLSLPVWIPGSYLVREFSKNLQGLRAVQNDQPVAVLQLSKNQWKIACNADAACVVSYQVCAYDTSVRTAWLDRRRGFFNGTSLCLRVHGQEERPHALELLGSPATEGWQVATGLKPAQVDANGFGLYQAAHYDELVDCPVEMGRFWRGSFEAGGVSHEFVVAGAAPSFDGERLLADTKKICEAEIAFWHADGSQPPMDRYVFMLNVVDDNYGGLEHCNSTALICGRRDLPRKGVAKAGEGYNTLLGLISHEYFHTWNVKRLRPAELARYDYEQENYTELLWFFEGFTSYYDDLFLRRSGLLDNSQYLKLVTRTINQVLQTPGRLVQSVAEASFDAWVKYYRQDENTANHTVSYYTKGSLVALCLDLALRANGTSSLDDVMRGLWRKSEGGPISEADVLAVVSEVGNPDIAGQLQTWVHSTGELPLRELLATHGIKSKAEPAQLAQKLGLRVQENHSVQIKTVLRGGAAEQAGMMAADEWLAVDVNGQCWRISKLDDVLLYAAGADQLTAWVARDQQILQLTLNLGGLLAKAASEDADSASPISNLGLEISDKAAAERWLTGLAA
;
A
#
# COMPACT_ATOMS: atom_id res chain seq x y z
N MET A 1 13.20 43.73 15.84
CA MET A 1 12.89 44.48 14.60
C MET A 1 12.77 43.49 13.50
N THR A 2 11.56 43.05 13.20
CA THR A 2 11.20 42.08 12.16
C THR A 2 11.06 42.84 10.84
N SER A 3 11.98 42.61 9.92
CA SER A 3 11.92 43.18 8.57
C SER A 3 10.76 42.52 7.80
N VAL A 4 9.69 43.27 7.60
CA VAL A 4 8.59 42.90 6.69
C VAL A 4 9.12 43.06 5.28
N LEU A 5 9.46 41.96 4.63
CA LEU A 5 9.73 41.93 3.20
C LEU A 5 8.40 42.09 2.43
N ASN A 6 8.29 43.27 1.83
CA ASN A 6 7.17 43.65 0.99
C ASN A 6 7.35 43.01 -0.41
N THR A 7 6.72 41.86 -0.65
CA THR A 7 6.69 41.23 -1.97
C THR A 7 5.28 41.30 -2.56
N SER A 8 5.15 42.06 -3.64
CA SER A 8 3.94 42.15 -4.50
C SER A 8 3.71 40.87 -5.31
N GLY A 9 3.51 39.76 -4.65
CA GLY A 9 3.01 38.49 -5.21
C GLY A 9 1.58 38.27 -4.72
N ILE A 10 0.70 37.80 -5.57
CA ILE A 10 -0.69 37.45 -5.25
C ILE A 10 -0.64 36.45 -4.08
N ARG A 11 -1.04 36.88 -2.88
CA ARG A 11 -1.19 35.96 -1.73
C ARG A 11 -2.44 35.13 -1.97
N PRO A 12 -2.36 33.78 -1.99
CA PRO A 12 -3.54 32.96 -2.13
C PRO A 12 -4.55 33.22 -1.00
N ASP A 13 -5.83 33.08 -1.30
CA ASP A 13 -6.93 33.36 -0.36
C ASP A 13 -6.87 32.43 0.88
N ILE A 14 -6.32 31.23 0.71
CA ILE A 14 -6.14 30.23 1.76
C ILE A 14 -4.65 29.94 1.95
N ARG A 15 -4.14 30.14 3.16
CA ARG A 15 -2.74 29.88 3.50
C ARG A 15 -2.63 29.17 4.84
N PHE A 16 -1.93 28.05 4.84
CA PHE A 16 -1.48 27.36 6.04
C PHE A 16 -0.07 27.79 6.39
N VAL A 17 0.18 28.00 7.67
CA VAL A 17 1.52 28.20 8.24
C VAL A 17 1.74 27.07 9.23
N VAL A 18 2.76 26.24 9.00
CA VAL A 18 3.08 25.09 9.83
C VAL A 18 4.46 25.25 10.41
N GLN A 19 4.59 25.04 11.73
CA GLN A 19 5.85 25.14 12.44
C GLN A 19 6.03 23.98 13.44
N ALA A 20 7.24 23.40 13.44
CA ALA A 20 7.65 22.37 14.38
C ALA A 20 8.41 22.99 15.56
N ASN A 21 7.70 23.57 16.53
CA ASN A 21 8.29 24.20 17.72
C ASN A 21 8.41 23.21 18.89
N ALA A 22 7.35 22.46 19.15
CA ALA A 22 7.24 21.60 20.31
C ALA A 22 7.59 20.14 19.93
N VAL A 23 8.78 19.90 19.40
CA VAL A 23 9.22 18.58 18.89
C VAL A 23 9.20 17.48 19.97
N ASP A 24 9.47 17.84 21.23
CA ASP A 24 9.44 16.89 22.36
C ASP A 24 8.02 16.55 22.82
N ALA A 25 7.07 17.41 22.53
CA ALA A 25 5.64 17.19 22.77
C ALA A 25 4.94 16.60 21.52
N HIS A 26 5.69 16.42 20.42
CA HIS A 26 5.18 15.92 19.15
C HIS A 26 4.06 16.79 18.55
N LEU A 27 4.12 18.12 18.73
CA LEU A 27 3.08 19.05 18.33
C LEU A 27 3.54 19.95 17.18
N PHE A 28 2.80 19.90 16.06
CA PHE A 28 2.86 20.94 15.04
C PHE A 28 1.95 22.10 15.42
N ASP A 29 2.46 23.32 15.37
CA ASP A 29 1.66 24.55 15.42
C ASP A 29 1.17 24.86 14.01
N VAL A 30 -0.14 25.07 13.86
CA VAL A 30 -0.77 25.36 12.58
C VAL A 30 -1.59 26.63 12.66
N GLN A 31 -1.43 27.51 11.66
CA GLN A 31 -2.30 28.66 11.44
C GLN A 31 -2.90 28.59 10.04
N LEU A 32 -4.21 28.65 9.96
CA LEU A 32 -4.97 28.78 8.72
C LEU A 32 -5.43 30.21 8.55
N HIS A 33 -4.96 30.87 7.51
CA HIS A 33 -5.38 32.21 7.11
C HIS A 33 -6.41 32.10 5.99
N ILE A 34 -7.60 32.66 6.21
CA ILE A 34 -8.71 32.73 5.24
C ILE A 34 -8.94 34.20 4.92
N ALA A 35 -8.53 34.66 3.74
CA ALA A 35 -8.61 36.06 3.36
C ALA A 35 -10.06 36.56 3.25
N ARG A 36 -10.94 35.72 2.76
CA ARG A 36 -12.37 36.01 2.53
C ARG A 36 -13.23 34.86 3.07
N PRO A 37 -13.46 34.78 4.40
CA PRO A 37 -14.29 33.76 4.98
C PRO A 37 -15.79 33.98 4.62
N ALA A 38 -16.60 32.92 4.62
CA ALA A 38 -18.04 33.05 4.65
C ALA A 38 -18.51 33.55 6.04
N ALA A 39 -19.65 34.23 6.14
CA ALA A 39 -20.18 34.73 7.44
C ALA A 39 -20.39 33.60 8.46
N GLN A 40 -20.69 32.39 8.00
CA GLN A 40 -20.71 31.14 8.78
C GLN A 40 -19.75 30.18 8.12
N GLN A 41 -18.44 30.35 8.38
CA GLN A 41 -17.42 29.53 7.74
C GLN A 41 -17.41 28.13 8.34
N LEU A 42 -17.68 27.12 7.51
CA LEU A 42 -17.53 25.71 7.88
C LEU A 42 -16.10 25.28 7.58
N LEU A 43 -15.48 24.59 8.54
CA LEU A 43 -14.20 23.90 8.42
C LEU A 43 -14.36 22.43 8.77
N SER A 44 -13.61 21.56 8.12
CA SER A 44 -13.50 20.15 8.52
C SER A 44 -12.07 19.63 8.39
N LEU A 45 -11.73 18.62 9.17
CA LEU A 45 -10.51 17.85 8.96
C LEU A 45 -10.91 16.52 8.30
N PRO A 46 -10.23 16.07 7.24
CA PRO A 46 -10.47 14.76 6.64
C PRO A 46 -10.52 13.63 7.67
N VAL A 47 -11.32 12.61 7.41
CA VAL A 47 -11.37 11.40 8.27
C VAL A 47 -10.54 10.26 7.69
N TRP A 48 -10.13 10.35 6.44
CA TRP A 48 -9.31 9.37 5.73
C TRP A 48 -8.36 10.05 4.74
N ILE A 49 -7.52 9.28 4.10
CA ILE A 49 -6.58 9.72 3.06
C ILE A 49 -6.73 8.82 1.83
N PRO A 50 -6.81 9.37 0.60
CA PRO A 50 -6.79 8.60 -0.64
C PRO A 50 -5.61 7.64 -0.70
N GLY A 51 -5.84 6.41 -1.20
CA GLY A 51 -4.87 5.32 -1.15
C GLY A 51 -4.94 4.46 0.12
N SER A 52 -5.71 4.88 1.13
CA SER A 52 -5.83 4.11 2.38
C SER A 52 -7.27 4.09 2.87
N TYR A 53 -7.98 3.03 2.55
CA TYR A 53 -9.42 2.86 2.75
C TYR A 53 -9.76 2.52 4.21
N LEU A 54 -9.43 3.44 5.12
CA LEU A 54 -9.69 3.34 6.57
C LEU A 54 -10.01 4.71 7.14
N VAL A 55 -11.12 4.82 7.88
CA VAL A 55 -11.41 6.00 8.70
C VAL A 55 -10.42 6.05 9.86
N ARG A 56 -9.57 7.10 9.88
CA ARG A 56 -8.44 7.23 10.80
C ARG A 56 -8.67 8.20 11.95
N GLU A 57 -9.80 8.91 11.96
CA GLU A 57 -10.14 9.87 13.03
C GLU A 57 -9.00 10.88 13.29
N PHE A 58 -8.45 11.52 12.24
CA PHE A 58 -7.33 12.47 12.38
C PHE A 58 -7.60 13.59 13.38
N SER A 59 -8.86 14.01 13.50
CA SER A 59 -9.29 15.06 14.42
C SER A 59 -9.05 14.75 15.90
N LYS A 60 -8.84 13.47 16.28
CA LYS A 60 -8.45 13.10 17.65
C LYS A 60 -7.13 13.74 18.09
N ASN A 61 -6.29 14.09 17.11
CA ASN A 61 -4.96 14.66 17.33
C ASN A 61 -4.97 16.20 17.33
N LEU A 62 -6.08 16.84 16.90
CA LEU A 62 -6.21 18.28 16.83
C LEU A 62 -6.63 18.84 18.19
N GLN A 63 -5.95 19.89 18.66
CA GLN A 63 -6.24 20.54 19.95
C GLN A 63 -6.13 22.06 19.87
N GLY A 64 -6.82 22.75 20.78
CA GLY A 64 -6.69 24.19 21.00
C GLY A 64 -7.17 25.05 19.83
N LEU A 65 -8.15 24.59 19.04
CA LEU A 65 -8.67 25.35 17.91
C LEU A 65 -9.36 26.64 18.38
N ARG A 66 -8.90 27.77 17.85
CA ARG A 66 -9.42 29.11 18.10
C ARG A 66 -9.35 29.94 16.83
N ALA A 67 -10.23 30.93 16.71
CA ALA A 67 -10.29 31.83 15.57
C ALA A 67 -10.25 33.29 16.03
N VAL A 68 -9.62 34.14 15.20
CA VAL A 68 -9.43 35.59 15.46
C VAL A 68 -9.71 36.35 14.17
N GLN A 69 -10.41 37.47 14.28
CA GLN A 69 -10.55 38.50 13.24
C GLN A 69 -10.26 39.86 13.83
N ASN A 70 -9.46 40.70 13.16
CA ASN A 70 -9.06 42.03 13.63
C ASN A 70 -8.55 42.02 15.08
N ASP A 71 -7.73 41.05 15.42
CA ASP A 71 -7.16 40.78 16.75
C ASP A 71 -8.21 40.52 17.87
N GLN A 72 -9.46 40.22 17.49
CA GLN A 72 -10.52 39.87 18.42
C GLN A 72 -10.92 38.38 18.25
N PRO A 73 -11.11 37.63 19.35
CA PRO A 73 -11.61 36.28 19.29
C PRO A 73 -12.99 36.23 18.64
N VAL A 74 -13.21 35.24 17.76
CA VAL A 74 -14.51 34.95 17.19
C VAL A 74 -15.01 33.58 17.64
N ALA A 75 -16.35 33.43 17.73
CA ALA A 75 -16.95 32.21 18.23
C ALA A 75 -16.69 31.03 17.29
N VAL A 76 -16.25 29.93 17.86
CA VAL A 76 -16.06 28.64 17.20
C VAL A 76 -17.02 27.63 17.83
N LEU A 77 -17.82 26.95 17.00
CA LEU A 77 -18.73 25.90 17.43
C LEU A 77 -18.30 24.58 16.77
N GLN A 78 -17.95 23.57 17.56
CA GLN A 78 -17.71 22.23 17.05
C GLN A 78 -19.07 21.56 16.76
N LEU A 79 -19.27 21.07 15.53
CA LEU A 79 -20.52 20.48 15.05
C LEU A 79 -20.50 18.95 15.11
N SER A 80 -19.35 18.35 14.85
CA SER A 80 -19.13 16.92 14.89
C SER A 80 -17.70 16.62 15.33
N LYS A 81 -17.28 15.35 15.28
CA LYS A 81 -15.90 14.94 15.62
C LYS A 81 -14.82 15.68 14.81
N ASN A 82 -15.12 16.09 13.57
CA ASN A 82 -14.16 16.64 12.62
C ASN A 82 -14.64 17.93 11.93
N GLN A 83 -15.73 18.56 12.40
CA GLN A 83 -16.30 19.78 11.79
C GLN A 83 -16.45 20.90 12.79
N TRP A 84 -16.12 22.12 12.36
CA TRP A 84 -16.23 23.36 13.15
C TRP A 84 -16.87 24.46 12.31
N LYS A 85 -17.69 25.25 12.95
CA LYS A 85 -18.33 26.45 12.37
C LYS A 85 -17.82 27.69 13.08
N ILE A 86 -17.38 28.67 12.29
CA ILE A 86 -16.86 29.95 12.79
C ILE A 86 -17.79 31.08 12.38
N ALA A 87 -18.21 31.90 13.35
CA ALA A 87 -19.04 33.08 13.10
C ALA A 87 -18.15 34.24 12.66
N CYS A 88 -17.89 34.35 11.34
CA CYS A 88 -17.00 35.34 10.76
C CYS A 88 -17.75 36.61 10.32
N ASN A 89 -17.02 37.74 10.31
CA ASN A 89 -17.33 38.85 9.43
C ASN A 89 -16.71 38.56 8.04
N ALA A 90 -17.55 38.51 7.00
CA ALA A 90 -17.10 38.17 5.65
C ALA A 90 -16.14 39.21 5.01
N ASP A 91 -16.16 40.46 5.54
CA ASP A 91 -15.32 41.57 5.04
C ASP A 91 -13.93 41.63 5.71
N ALA A 92 -13.66 40.72 6.66
CA ALA A 92 -12.40 40.68 7.40
C ALA A 92 -11.75 39.30 7.31
N ALA A 93 -10.43 39.25 7.09
CA ALA A 93 -9.67 38.02 7.10
C ALA A 93 -9.79 37.31 8.46
N CYS A 94 -9.86 35.99 8.46
CA CYS A 94 -9.91 35.15 9.65
C CYS A 94 -8.63 34.33 9.77
N VAL A 95 -8.08 34.25 10.98
CA VAL A 95 -6.95 33.40 11.33
C VAL A 95 -7.44 32.33 12.32
N VAL A 96 -7.29 31.07 11.93
CA VAL A 96 -7.62 29.91 12.78
C VAL A 96 -6.29 29.28 13.23
N SER A 97 -6.09 29.15 14.52
CA SER A 97 -4.89 28.56 15.11
C SER A 97 -5.24 27.29 15.87
N TYR A 98 -4.42 26.25 15.73
CA TYR A 98 -4.57 24.97 16.43
C TYR A 98 -3.23 24.24 16.47
N GLN A 99 -3.18 23.17 17.24
CA GLN A 99 -2.05 22.25 17.29
C GLN A 99 -2.49 20.86 16.87
N VAL A 100 -1.55 20.09 16.29
CA VAL A 100 -1.78 18.70 15.92
C VAL A 100 -0.69 17.81 16.53
N CYS A 101 -1.11 16.81 17.32
CA CYS A 101 -0.21 15.80 17.85
C CYS A 101 0.18 14.82 16.74
N ALA A 102 1.48 14.66 16.53
CA ALA A 102 2.06 13.87 15.43
C ALA A 102 2.97 12.78 16.02
N TYR A 103 2.36 11.63 16.36
CA TYR A 103 3.06 10.50 16.97
C TYR A 103 2.62 9.15 16.37
N ASP A 104 2.56 9.12 15.05
CA ASP A 104 2.26 7.90 14.28
C ASP A 104 3.26 7.80 13.11
N THR A 105 4.06 6.74 13.10
CA THR A 105 5.11 6.49 12.09
C THR A 105 4.59 6.04 10.74
N SER A 106 3.28 5.76 10.64
CA SER A 106 2.65 5.38 9.37
C SER A 106 2.85 6.46 8.29
N VAL A 107 3.04 6.04 7.05
CA VAL A 107 3.06 6.91 5.87
C VAL A 107 1.75 7.66 5.62
N ARG A 108 0.70 7.36 6.40
CA ARG A 108 -0.70 7.83 6.21
C ARG A 108 -1.13 8.94 7.19
N THR A 109 -0.27 9.30 8.14
CA THR A 109 -0.62 10.20 9.26
C THR A 109 0.42 11.32 9.41
N ALA A 110 0.88 11.55 10.65
CA ALA A 110 1.89 12.54 10.96
C ALA A 110 2.84 12.06 12.07
N TRP A 111 4.10 12.46 11.97
CA TRP A 111 5.16 12.19 12.95
C TRP A 111 5.98 13.46 13.23
N LEU A 112 6.34 13.70 14.48
CA LEU A 112 7.27 14.75 14.85
C LEU A 112 8.12 14.32 16.05
N ASP A 113 9.44 14.37 15.91
CA ASP A 113 10.42 14.26 17.00
C ASP A 113 11.61 15.19 16.76
N ARG A 114 12.67 15.12 17.58
CA ARG A 114 13.89 15.95 17.42
C ARG A 114 14.69 15.67 16.15
N ARG A 115 14.37 14.64 15.39
CA ARG A 115 15.14 14.20 14.22
C ARG A 115 14.39 14.37 12.93
N ARG A 116 13.05 14.26 13.00
CA ARG A 116 12.18 14.13 11.84
C ARG A 116 10.82 14.75 12.09
N GLY A 117 10.28 15.44 11.10
CA GLY A 117 8.89 15.81 10.99
C GLY A 117 8.32 15.28 9.69
N PHE A 118 7.14 14.71 9.74
CA PHE A 118 6.40 14.22 8.58
C PHE A 118 4.91 14.46 8.76
N PHE A 119 4.23 14.87 7.71
CA PHE A 119 2.76 14.90 7.72
C PHE A 119 2.16 14.80 6.33
N ASN A 120 1.00 14.16 6.25
CA ASN A 120 0.07 14.31 5.15
C ASN A 120 -0.85 15.50 5.42
N GLY A 121 -1.19 16.27 4.39
CA GLY A 121 -2.09 17.41 4.53
C GLY A 121 -3.45 17.04 5.12
N THR A 122 -3.97 15.84 4.87
CA THR A 122 -5.20 15.31 5.46
C THR A 122 -5.16 15.21 6.99
N SER A 123 -3.97 15.12 7.58
CA SER A 123 -3.79 15.04 9.05
C SER A 123 -3.69 16.41 9.72
N LEU A 124 -3.36 17.47 8.97
CA LEU A 124 -3.09 18.81 9.50
C LEU A 124 -3.94 19.92 8.92
N CYS A 125 -4.24 19.88 7.61
CA CYS A 125 -4.83 20.99 6.89
C CYS A 125 -6.35 20.93 6.91
N LEU A 126 -7.00 21.84 7.61
CA LEU A 126 -8.46 21.96 7.62
C LEU A 126 -9.01 22.32 6.24
N ARG A 127 -10.02 21.62 5.77
CA ARG A 127 -10.78 21.96 4.56
C ARG A 127 -11.63 23.19 4.83
N VAL A 128 -11.51 24.20 3.98
CA VAL A 128 -12.33 25.43 4.01
C VAL A 128 -13.49 25.24 3.05
N HIS A 129 -14.67 24.89 3.57
CA HIS A 129 -15.84 24.60 2.75
C HIS A 129 -16.26 25.78 1.88
N GLY A 130 -16.50 25.48 0.60
CA GLY A 130 -16.84 26.45 -0.44
C GLY A 130 -15.64 27.18 -1.04
N GLN A 131 -14.41 26.82 -0.65
CA GLN A 131 -13.18 27.40 -1.19
C GLN A 131 -12.15 26.35 -1.62
N GLU A 132 -12.54 25.10 -1.76
CA GLU A 132 -11.69 23.96 -2.07
C GLU A 132 -10.95 24.10 -3.40
N GLU A 133 -11.63 24.63 -4.41
CA GLU A 133 -11.10 24.83 -5.77
C GLU A 133 -10.24 26.09 -5.93
N ARG A 134 -10.05 26.86 -4.84
CA ARG A 134 -9.17 28.03 -4.88
C ARG A 134 -7.71 27.64 -4.70
N PRO A 135 -6.75 28.45 -5.16
CA PRO A 135 -5.35 28.26 -4.85
C PRO A 135 -5.09 28.31 -3.33
N HIS A 136 -4.31 27.32 -2.86
CA HIS A 136 -3.85 27.20 -1.49
C HIS A 136 -2.35 27.46 -1.41
N ALA A 137 -1.89 27.89 -0.25
CA ALA A 137 -0.46 27.95 0.06
C ALA A 137 -0.15 27.22 1.35
N LEU A 138 1.04 26.60 1.40
CA LEU A 138 1.64 26.03 2.59
C LEU A 138 2.96 26.76 2.87
N GLU A 139 3.06 27.39 4.01
CA GLU A 139 4.29 28.02 4.49
C GLU A 139 4.88 27.20 5.63
N LEU A 140 6.08 26.70 5.44
CA LEU A 140 6.82 25.92 6.43
C LEU A 140 7.84 26.83 7.11
N LEU A 141 7.65 27.07 8.40
CA LEU A 141 8.55 27.94 9.16
C LEU A 141 9.58 27.11 9.92
N GLY A 142 10.84 27.47 9.76
CA GLY A 142 11.92 26.98 10.61
C GLY A 142 11.78 27.45 12.06
N SER A 143 12.37 26.71 12.98
CA SER A 143 12.46 27.05 14.40
C SER A 143 13.84 26.69 14.95
N PRO A 144 14.23 27.14 16.14
CA PRO A 144 15.47 26.67 16.78
C PRO A 144 15.52 25.14 16.95
N ALA A 145 14.37 24.48 17.09
CA ALA A 145 14.27 23.02 17.20
C ALA A 145 14.54 22.29 15.88
N THR A 146 14.38 22.98 14.74
CA THR A 146 14.59 22.44 13.39
C THR A 146 15.88 22.93 12.73
N GLU A 147 16.83 23.42 13.50
CA GLU A 147 18.11 23.88 12.96
C GLU A 147 18.84 22.76 12.22
N GLY A 148 19.24 23.03 10.98
CA GLY A 148 19.91 22.08 10.08
C GLY A 148 18.97 21.02 9.47
N TRP A 149 17.66 21.17 9.61
CA TRP A 149 16.68 20.36 8.89
C TRP A 149 16.54 20.84 7.45
N GLN A 150 16.11 19.91 6.58
CA GLN A 150 15.74 20.14 5.19
C GLN A 150 14.27 19.74 5.00
N VAL A 151 13.66 20.21 3.91
CA VAL A 151 12.28 19.89 3.52
C VAL A 151 12.28 19.16 2.17
N ALA A 152 11.42 18.13 2.04
CA ALA A 152 11.08 17.50 0.78
C ALA A 152 9.55 17.39 0.68
N THR A 153 8.99 17.75 -0.48
CA THR A 153 7.55 17.66 -0.77
C THR A 153 7.30 17.72 -2.28
N GLY A 154 6.18 17.14 -2.73
CA GLY A 154 5.69 17.27 -4.10
C GLY A 154 5.18 18.68 -4.46
N LEU A 155 4.86 19.52 -3.48
CA LEU A 155 4.33 20.87 -3.71
C LEU A 155 5.30 21.74 -4.50
N LYS A 156 4.75 22.64 -5.31
CA LYS A 156 5.54 23.59 -6.09
C LYS A 156 6.10 24.69 -5.19
N PRO A 157 7.44 24.86 -5.10
CA PRO A 157 8.04 25.93 -4.32
C PRO A 157 7.74 27.29 -4.97
N ALA A 158 7.34 28.28 -4.14
CA ALA A 158 7.12 29.66 -4.56
C ALA A 158 8.24 30.57 -4.04
N GLN A 159 8.55 30.48 -2.75
CA GLN A 159 9.62 31.24 -2.11
C GLN A 159 10.15 30.42 -0.92
N VAL A 160 11.23 29.68 -1.15
CA VAL A 160 11.86 28.83 -0.14
C VAL A 160 13.33 29.18 0.01
N ASP A 161 13.88 28.87 1.19
CA ASP A 161 15.32 28.97 1.43
C ASP A 161 16.09 27.76 0.86
N ALA A 162 17.41 27.75 1.04
CA ALA A 162 18.27 26.67 0.56
C ALA A 162 17.98 25.30 1.18
N ASN A 163 17.29 25.24 2.33
CA ASN A 163 16.88 24.04 3.03
C ASN A 163 15.43 23.64 2.70
N GLY A 164 14.71 24.45 1.92
CA GLY A 164 13.34 24.20 1.53
C GLY A 164 12.29 24.76 2.51
N PHE A 165 12.66 25.48 3.56
CA PHE A 165 11.68 26.20 4.39
C PHE A 165 11.19 27.44 3.67
N GLY A 166 9.89 27.74 3.79
CA GLY A 166 9.24 28.88 3.15
C GLY A 166 7.90 28.50 2.53
N LEU A 167 7.55 29.19 1.45
CA LEU A 167 6.22 29.17 0.83
C LEU A 167 6.15 28.21 -0.36
N TYR A 168 5.14 27.34 -0.33
CA TYR A 168 4.73 26.43 -1.39
C TYR A 168 3.32 26.74 -1.87
N GLN A 169 2.96 26.31 -3.08
CA GLN A 169 1.65 26.54 -3.69
C GLN A 169 1.01 25.22 -4.12
N ALA A 170 -0.31 25.18 -4.02
CA ALA A 170 -1.19 24.17 -4.59
C ALA A 170 -2.34 24.85 -5.34
N ALA A 171 -2.78 24.28 -6.46
CA ALA A 171 -3.86 24.84 -7.26
C ALA A 171 -5.23 24.78 -6.56
N HIS A 172 -5.43 23.77 -5.73
CA HIS A 172 -6.66 23.50 -4.98
C HIS A 172 -6.36 22.66 -3.73
N TYR A 173 -7.39 22.40 -2.91
CA TYR A 173 -7.25 21.66 -1.67
C TYR A 173 -6.76 20.21 -1.89
N ASP A 174 -7.26 19.51 -2.90
CA ASP A 174 -6.87 18.12 -3.18
C ASP A 174 -5.37 18.01 -3.49
N GLU A 175 -4.79 18.95 -4.27
CA GLU A 175 -3.35 18.99 -4.51
C GLU A 175 -2.56 19.28 -3.23
N LEU A 176 -3.07 20.19 -2.36
CA LEU A 176 -2.43 20.48 -1.10
C LEU A 176 -2.30 19.24 -0.22
N VAL A 177 -3.38 18.47 -0.08
CA VAL A 177 -3.40 17.29 0.81
C VAL A 177 -2.81 16.04 0.17
N ASP A 178 -2.66 16.02 -1.17
CA ASP A 178 -1.99 14.95 -1.92
C ASP A 178 -0.45 15.09 -1.93
N CYS A 179 0.10 16.15 -1.35
CA CYS A 179 1.54 16.35 -1.27
C CYS A 179 2.02 16.28 0.18
N PRO A 180 2.47 15.11 0.65
CA PRO A 180 3.07 15.00 1.98
C PRO A 180 4.33 15.85 2.10
N VAL A 181 4.68 16.16 3.35
CA VAL A 181 5.88 16.92 3.69
C VAL A 181 6.77 16.06 4.59
N GLU A 182 7.99 15.85 4.16
CA GLU A 182 9.08 15.29 4.95
C GLU A 182 10.04 16.40 5.34
N MET A 183 10.39 16.48 6.61
CA MET A 183 11.39 17.43 7.10
C MET A 183 12.31 16.78 8.13
N GLY A 184 13.60 17.13 8.10
CA GLY A 184 14.58 16.55 9.00
C GLY A 184 15.99 16.54 8.43
N ARG A 185 16.86 15.77 9.09
CA ARG A 185 18.22 15.50 8.60
C ARG A 185 18.22 14.15 7.91
N PHE A 186 18.01 14.13 6.60
CA PHE A 186 17.94 12.93 5.79
C PHE A 186 19.03 12.93 4.69
N TRP A 187 19.33 11.75 4.18
CA TRP A 187 20.10 11.61 2.95
C TRP A 187 19.23 12.02 1.76
N ARG A 188 19.83 12.71 0.80
CA ARG A 188 19.16 13.17 -0.42
C ARG A 188 19.99 12.84 -1.65
N GLY A 189 19.33 12.35 -2.68
CA GLY A 189 19.91 12.14 -4.00
C GLY A 189 18.90 12.38 -5.10
N SER A 190 19.35 12.51 -6.34
CA SER A 190 18.49 12.77 -7.49
C SER A 190 18.97 12.08 -8.76
N PHE A 191 18.05 11.86 -9.70
CA PHE A 191 18.33 11.34 -11.03
C PHE A 191 17.28 11.84 -12.02
N GLU A 192 17.58 11.70 -13.31
CA GLU A 192 16.65 11.98 -14.41
C GLU A 192 16.22 10.66 -15.04
N ALA A 193 14.91 10.50 -15.30
CA ALA A 193 14.32 9.38 -16.02
C ALA A 193 13.17 9.88 -16.92
N GLY A 194 13.18 9.52 -18.21
CA GLY A 194 12.13 9.93 -19.16
C GLY A 194 11.91 11.43 -19.27
N GLY A 195 12.93 12.26 -19.02
CA GLY A 195 12.83 13.73 -19.01
C GLY A 195 12.22 14.31 -17.74
N VAL A 196 11.93 13.48 -16.73
CA VAL A 196 11.40 13.89 -15.41
C VAL A 196 12.50 13.89 -14.39
N SER A 197 12.60 14.96 -13.58
CA SER A 197 13.53 15.02 -12.44
C SER A 197 12.96 14.25 -11.25
N HIS A 198 13.76 13.32 -10.73
CA HIS A 198 13.40 12.51 -9.55
C HIS A 198 14.30 12.84 -8.37
N GLU A 199 13.70 13.00 -7.23
CA GLU A 199 14.38 13.21 -5.95
C GLU A 199 14.07 12.04 -5.02
N PHE A 200 15.09 11.55 -4.30
CA PHE A 200 14.91 10.52 -3.28
C PHE A 200 15.49 11.02 -1.96
N VAL A 201 14.67 11.05 -0.91
CA VAL A 201 15.10 11.37 0.46
C VAL A 201 14.93 10.16 1.37
N VAL A 202 15.91 9.92 2.24
CA VAL A 202 15.94 8.75 3.13
C VAL A 202 16.22 9.21 4.57
N ALA A 203 15.20 9.17 5.41
CA ALA A 203 15.32 9.43 6.84
C ALA A 203 15.67 8.15 7.61
N GLY A 204 16.56 8.21 8.58
CA GLY A 204 16.91 7.08 9.46
C GLY A 204 17.85 6.04 8.87
N ALA A 205 18.51 6.31 7.75
CA ALA A 205 19.48 5.40 7.14
C ALA A 205 20.70 5.14 8.03
N ALA A 206 21.21 3.89 7.99
CA ALA A 206 22.44 3.52 8.68
C ALA A 206 23.69 4.04 7.92
N PRO A 207 24.87 4.17 8.55
CA PRO A 207 26.10 4.62 7.89
C PRO A 207 26.55 3.72 6.73
N SER A 208 26.16 2.45 6.72
CA SER A 208 26.42 1.48 5.66
C SER A 208 25.52 1.61 4.43
N PHE A 209 24.53 2.50 4.46
CA PHE A 209 23.57 2.69 3.37
C PHE A 209 24.26 3.09 2.06
N ASP A 210 23.88 2.42 0.99
CA ASP A 210 24.35 2.67 -0.38
C ASP A 210 23.29 3.45 -1.17
N GLY A 211 23.32 4.77 -1.05
CA GLY A 211 22.37 5.65 -1.72
C GLY A 211 22.54 5.69 -3.24
N GLU A 212 23.76 5.53 -3.75
CA GLU A 212 24.03 5.52 -5.19
C GLU A 212 23.38 4.31 -5.85
N ARG A 213 23.48 3.15 -5.20
CA ARG A 213 22.81 1.94 -5.66
C ARG A 213 21.29 2.09 -5.64
N LEU A 214 20.73 2.64 -4.56
CA LEU A 214 19.29 2.88 -4.48
C LEU A 214 18.80 3.76 -5.64
N LEU A 215 19.51 4.86 -5.93
CA LEU A 215 19.18 5.73 -7.07
C LEU A 215 19.28 5.02 -8.41
N ALA A 216 20.36 4.27 -8.63
CA ALA A 216 20.59 3.56 -9.89
C ALA A 216 19.51 2.50 -10.16
N ASP A 217 19.09 1.76 -9.12
CA ASP A 217 18.07 0.72 -9.25
C ASP A 217 16.66 1.34 -9.38
N THR A 218 16.34 2.39 -8.60
CA THR A 218 15.07 3.15 -8.74
C THR A 218 14.95 3.79 -10.12
N LYS A 219 16.05 4.34 -10.67
CA LYS A 219 16.06 4.90 -12.03
C LYS A 219 15.65 3.89 -13.08
N LYS A 220 16.14 2.65 -13.02
CA LYS A 220 15.74 1.58 -13.96
C LYS A 220 14.25 1.28 -13.90
N ILE A 221 13.65 1.29 -12.70
CA ILE A 221 12.21 1.11 -12.50
C ILE A 221 11.46 2.25 -13.18
N CYS A 222 11.80 3.49 -12.83
CA CYS A 222 11.14 4.68 -13.40
C CYS A 222 11.24 4.73 -14.92
N GLU A 223 12.41 4.42 -15.50
CA GLU A 223 12.61 4.37 -16.96
C GLU A 223 11.73 3.30 -17.61
N ALA A 224 11.63 2.11 -17.00
CA ALA A 224 10.80 1.02 -17.52
C ALA A 224 9.29 1.36 -17.48
N GLU A 225 8.81 1.95 -16.39
CA GLU A 225 7.41 2.32 -16.24
C GLU A 225 7.02 3.52 -17.10
N ILE A 226 7.89 4.54 -17.23
CA ILE A 226 7.67 5.66 -18.15
C ILE A 226 7.61 5.14 -19.60
N ALA A 227 8.55 4.28 -20.01
CA ALA A 227 8.55 3.69 -21.34
C ALA A 227 7.31 2.84 -21.62
N PHE A 228 6.78 2.17 -20.60
CA PHE A 228 5.53 1.40 -20.68
C PHE A 228 4.32 2.29 -20.95
N TRP A 229 4.12 3.34 -20.16
CA TRP A 229 2.96 4.21 -20.26
C TRP A 229 3.04 5.15 -21.48
N HIS A 230 4.23 5.59 -21.85
CA HIS A 230 4.50 6.59 -22.88
C HIS A 230 5.27 6.00 -24.08
N ALA A 231 4.94 4.74 -24.45
CA ALA A 231 5.53 4.06 -25.61
C ALA A 231 5.33 4.81 -26.95
N ASP A 232 4.36 5.71 -27.02
CA ASP A 232 4.09 6.60 -28.15
C ASP A 232 4.95 7.88 -28.17
N GLY A 233 5.82 8.06 -27.18
CA GLY A 233 6.67 9.24 -27.03
C GLY A 233 5.97 10.45 -26.40
N SER A 234 4.76 10.28 -25.87
CA SER A 234 4.09 11.32 -25.08
C SER A 234 4.85 11.62 -23.79
N GLN A 235 4.63 12.79 -23.20
CA GLN A 235 5.31 13.19 -21.98
C GLN A 235 4.62 12.58 -20.74
N PRO A 236 5.41 12.19 -19.70
CA PRO A 236 4.86 11.81 -18.41
C PRO A 236 4.01 12.95 -17.80
N PRO A 237 2.99 12.61 -16.98
CA PRO A 237 2.05 13.61 -16.47
C PRO A 237 2.58 14.38 -15.24
N MET A 238 3.90 14.45 -15.05
CA MET A 238 4.56 15.20 -13.97
C MET A 238 5.90 15.75 -14.43
N ASP A 239 6.28 16.94 -13.94
CA ASP A 239 7.57 17.58 -14.20
C ASP A 239 8.67 17.10 -13.24
N ARG A 240 8.28 16.65 -12.06
CA ARG A 240 9.17 16.13 -11.00
C ARG A 240 8.45 15.07 -10.18
N TYR A 241 9.25 14.21 -9.52
CA TYR A 241 8.74 13.19 -8.59
C TYR A 241 9.62 13.11 -7.33
N VAL A 242 9.02 12.89 -6.15
CA VAL A 242 9.74 12.84 -4.87
C VAL A 242 9.43 11.54 -4.14
N PHE A 243 10.45 10.70 -3.91
CA PHE A 243 10.37 9.55 -3.02
C PHE A 243 10.79 9.95 -1.61
N MET A 244 9.93 9.72 -0.62
CA MET A 244 10.17 10.02 0.79
C MET A 244 10.18 8.72 1.60
N LEU A 245 11.36 8.19 1.92
CA LEU A 245 11.53 6.93 2.63
C LEU A 245 11.90 7.16 4.11
N ASN A 246 11.05 6.69 5.01
CA ASN A 246 11.34 6.57 6.42
C ASN A 246 11.85 5.16 6.75
N VAL A 247 13.05 5.07 7.33
CA VAL A 247 13.70 3.79 7.65
C VAL A 247 13.67 3.54 9.15
N VAL A 248 13.01 2.48 9.54
CA VAL A 248 12.79 2.08 10.94
C VAL A 248 13.41 0.71 11.24
N ASP A 249 13.18 0.14 12.43
CA ASP A 249 13.69 -1.19 12.77
C ASP A 249 12.97 -2.29 12.01
N ASP A 250 11.62 -2.27 12.03
CA ASP A 250 10.75 -3.21 11.33
C ASP A 250 9.43 -2.53 10.99
N ASN A 251 9.16 -2.33 9.71
CA ASN A 251 7.88 -1.89 9.15
C ASN A 251 7.94 -1.98 7.62
N TYR A 252 6.78 -1.96 6.98
CA TYR A 252 6.64 -1.97 5.53
C TYR A 252 5.36 -1.27 5.10
N GLY A 253 5.44 -0.42 4.08
CA GLY A 253 4.28 0.20 3.45
C GLY A 253 4.63 1.40 2.61
N GLY A 254 3.70 1.76 1.75
CA GLY A 254 3.74 2.94 0.90
C GLY A 254 2.42 3.68 0.92
N LEU A 255 2.44 4.86 0.34
CA LEU A 255 1.27 5.65 0.00
C LEU A 255 1.59 6.50 -1.21
N GLU A 256 0.81 6.28 -2.24
CA GLU A 256 0.93 6.92 -3.54
C GLU A 256 0.35 8.33 -3.55
N HIS A 257 0.99 9.21 -4.33
CA HIS A 257 0.58 10.58 -4.61
C HIS A 257 0.82 10.93 -6.09
N CYS A 258 0.24 12.02 -6.59
CA CYS A 258 0.34 12.37 -8.02
C CYS A 258 1.77 12.58 -8.51
N ASN A 259 2.66 13.11 -7.67
CA ASN A 259 4.05 13.42 -8.02
C ASN A 259 5.04 13.12 -6.88
N SER A 260 4.65 12.25 -5.96
CA SER A 260 5.48 11.81 -4.86
C SER A 260 4.97 10.50 -4.27
N THR A 261 5.75 9.88 -3.39
CA THR A 261 5.30 8.77 -2.56
C THR A 261 5.96 8.83 -1.18
N ALA A 262 5.19 8.44 -0.17
CA ALA A 262 5.71 8.21 1.17
C ALA A 262 5.90 6.72 1.41
N LEU A 263 7.12 6.33 1.78
CA LEU A 263 7.53 4.93 1.95
C LEU A 263 8.04 4.69 3.38
N ILE A 264 7.88 3.46 3.86
CA ILE A 264 8.49 2.99 5.11
C ILE A 264 9.02 1.57 4.94
N CYS A 265 10.25 1.30 5.40
CA CYS A 265 10.84 -0.03 5.38
C CYS A 265 11.72 -0.31 6.60
N GLY A 266 12.06 -1.58 6.78
CA GLY A 266 13.07 -2.02 7.74
C GLY A 266 14.46 -1.57 7.35
N ARG A 267 15.31 -1.21 8.35
CA ARG A 267 16.68 -0.75 8.09
C ARG A 267 17.56 -1.83 7.44
N ARG A 268 17.21 -3.09 7.64
CA ARG A 268 17.92 -4.25 7.04
C ARG A 268 17.63 -4.42 5.56
N ASP A 269 16.55 -3.80 5.05
CA ASP A 269 16.10 -3.91 3.67
C ASP A 269 16.80 -2.91 2.74
N LEU A 270 17.54 -1.95 3.30
CA LEU A 270 18.33 -1.02 2.51
C LEU A 270 19.54 -1.68 1.83
N PRO A 271 19.94 -1.20 0.64
CA PRO A 271 21.20 -1.62 0.02
C PRO A 271 22.38 -1.13 0.85
N ARG A 272 23.44 -1.94 0.93
CA ARG A 272 24.64 -1.67 1.75
C ARG A 272 25.89 -1.60 0.90
N LYS A 273 26.74 -0.63 1.17
CA LYS A 273 28.06 -0.46 0.55
C LYS A 273 28.87 -1.77 0.64
N GLY A 274 29.44 -2.18 -0.49
CA GLY A 274 30.25 -3.40 -0.56
C GLY A 274 29.46 -4.72 -0.63
N VAL A 275 28.12 -4.69 -0.61
CA VAL A 275 27.27 -5.88 -0.75
C VAL A 275 26.63 -5.90 -2.14
N ALA A 276 27.25 -6.61 -3.08
CA ALA A 276 26.79 -6.64 -4.47
C ALA A 276 25.44 -7.36 -4.66
N LYS A 277 25.21 -8.48 -3.96
CA LYS A 277 23.98 -9.27 -4.11
C LYS A 277 22.82 -8.60 -3.35
N ALA A 278 21.70 -8.38 -4.03
CA ALA A 278 20.46 -7.95 -3.40
C ALA A 278 19.92 -9.05 -2.48
N GLY A 279 19.56 -8.69 -1.25
CA GLY A 279 18.80 -9.56 -0.34
C GLY A 279 17.30 -9.55 -0.67
N GLU A 280 16.54 -10.49 -0.11
CA GLU A 280 15.09 -10.54 -0.30
C GLU A 280 14.40 -9.25 0.19
N GLY A 281 14.82 -8.70 1.35
CA GLY A 281 14.27 -7.43 1.86
C GLY A 281 14.51 -6.25 0.92
N TYR A 282 15.68 -6.17 0.27
CA TYR A 282 15.94 -5.12 -0.72
C TYR A 282 15.08 -5.30 -1.99
N ASN A 283 14.89 -6.53 -2.46
CA ASN A 283 13.98 -6.79 -3.58
C ASN A 283 12.53 -6.40 -3.22
N THR A 284 12.09 -6.67 -1.99
CA THR A 284 10.78 -6.24 -1.48
C THR A 284 10.65 -4.71 -1.47
N LEU A 285 11.70 -3.97 -1.06
CA LEU A 285 11.71 -2.51 -1.12
C LEU A 285 11.65 -2.00 -2.57
N LEU A 286 12.37 -2.63 -3.50
CA LEU A 286 12.30 -2.26 -4.92
C LEU A 286 10.90 -2.52 -5.51
N GLY A 287 10.23 -3.62 -5.12
CA GLY A 287 8.84 -3.90 -5.48
C GLY A 287 7.90 -2.80 -4.95
N LEU A 288 8.08 -2.37 -3.70
CA LEU A 288 7.31 -1.26 -3.13
C LEU A 288 7.53 0.05 -3.90
N ILE A 289 8.77 0.38 -4.24
CA ILE A 289 9.11 1.57 -5.05
C ILE A 289 8.41 1.51 -6.41
N SER A 290 8.42 0.35 -7.07
CA SER A 290 7.74 0.13 -8.36
C SER A 290 6.21 0.26 -8.20
N HIS A 291 5.63 -0.36 -7.18
CA HIS A 291 4.20 -0.30 -6.88
C HIS A 291 3.70 1.15 -6.73
N GLU A 292 4.36 1.91 -5.84
CA GLU A 292 3.98 3.29 -5.57
C GLU A 292 4.24 4.24 -6.75
N TYR A 293 5.28 3.96 -7.55
CA TYR A 293 5.56 4.77 -8.73
C TYR A 293 4.55 4.49 -9.86
N PHE A 294 4.14 3.22 -10.04
CA PHE A 294 3.11 2.83 -11.01
C PHE A 294 1.76 3.50 -10.73
N HIS A 295 1.44 3.72 -9.47
CA HIS A 295 0.24 4.46 -9.06
C HIS A 295 0.19 5.90 -9.56
N THR A 296 1.30 6.49 -9.99
CA THR A 296 1.30 7.80 -10.67
C THR A 296 0.30 7.84 -11.81
N TRP A 297 0.15 6.73 -12.54
CA TRP A 297 -0.82 6.54 -13.62
C TRP A 297 -2.04 5.77 -13.14
N ASN A 298 -1.84 4.61 -12.56
CA ASN A 298 -2.89 3.68 -12.16
C ASN A 298 -3.25 3.89 -10.68
N VAL A 299 -4.18 4.71 -10.44
CA VAL A 299 -5.01 5.24 -9.36
C VAL A 299 -4.90 6.75 -9.17
N LYS A 300 -3.78 7.39 -9.40
CA LYS A 300 -3.73 8.85 -9.19
C LYS A 300 -4.30 9.65 -10.37
N ARG A 301 -4.38 9.03 -11.55
CA ARG A 301 -4.97 9.62 -12.77
C ARG A 301 -6.05 8.71 -13.35
N LEU A 302 -5.70 7.55 -13.90
CA LEU A 302 -6.68 6.48 -14.06
C LEU A 302 -7.16 6.10 -12.65
N ARG A 303 -8.38 6.43 -12.29
CA ARG A 303 -8.97 6.15 -10.97
C ARG A 303 -10.40 5.65 -11.13
N PRO A 304 -10.97 4.99 -10.12
CA PRO A 304 -12.38 4.62 -10.16
C PRO A 304 -13.24 5.84 -10.43
N ALA A 305 -14.23 5.72 -11.29
CA ALA A 305 -15.17 6.82 -11.60
C ALA A 305 -15.89 7.32 -10.33
N GLU A 306 -16.15 6.42 -9.37
CA GLU A 306 -16.74 6.72 -8.07
C GLU A 306 -15.82 7.60 -7.21
N LEU A 307 -14.50 7.55 -7.46
CA LEU A 307 -13.48 8.33 -6.76
C LEU A 307 -13.00 9.54 -7.56
N ALA A 308 -13.72 9.94 -8.63
CA ALA A 308 -13.38 11.12 -9.43
C ALA A 308 -13.31 12.39 -8.57
N ARG A 309 -14.15 12.46 -7.53
CA ARG A 309 -14.10 13.48 -6.47
C ARG A 309 -14.13 12.79 -5.13
N TYR A 310 -13.19 13.12 -4.26
CA TYR A 310 -13.14 12.56 -2.92
C TYR A 310 -14.12 13.26 -1.97
N ASP A 311 -14.90 12.46 -1.23
CA ASP A 311 -15.55 12.93 -0.02
C ASP A 311 -14.62 12.60 1.16
N TYR A 312 -13.99 13.62 1.73
CA TYR A 312 -13.05 13.46 2.84
C TYR A 312 -13.71 13.20 4.19
N GLU A 313 -15.05 13.20 4.26
CA GLU A 313 -15.79 13.14 5.53
C GLU A 313 -16.42 11.78 5.81
N GLN A 314 -16.38 10.88 4.83
CA GLN A 314 -16.89 9.51 4.93
C GLN A 314 -16.14 8.56 3.99
N GLU A 315 -16.48 7.29 4.04
CA GLU A 315 -15.99 6.26 3.15
C GLU A 315 -16.43 6.52 1.70
N ASN A 316 -15.54 6.25 0.76
CA ASN A 316 -15.80 6.34 -0.69
C ASN A 316 -15.69 4.93 -1.28
N TYR A 317 -16.80 4.32 -1.62
CA TYR A 317 -16.87 2.92 -2.05
C TYR A 317 -16.60 2.77 -3.55
N THR A 318 -15.89 1.71 -3.91
CA THR A 318 -15.69 1.26 -5.29
C THR A 318 -15.48 -0.25 -5.32
N GLU A 319 -15.92 -0.91 -6.37
CA GLU A 319 -15.65 -2.33 -6.63
C GLU A 319 -14.34 -2.55 -7.41
N LEU A 320 -13.56 -1.50 -7.71
CA LEU A 320 -12.44 -1.54 -8.66
C LEU A 320 -11.04 -1.62 -8.02
N LEU A 321 -10.90 -1.83 -6.69
CA LEU A 321 -9.55 -1.94 -6.10
C LEU A 321 -8.80 -3.17 -6.60
N TRP A 322 -9.48 -4.23 -7.03
CA TRP A 322 -8.85 -5.38 -7.69
C TRP A 322 -8.09 -4.98 -8.96
N PHE A 323 -8.56 -3.94 -9.68
CA PHE A 323 -7.89 -3.40 -10.85
C PHE A 323 -6.76 -2.43 -10.42
N PHE A 324 -7.07 -1.45 -9.60
CA PHE A 324 -6.11 -0.39 -9.28
C PHE A 324 -4.97 -0.88 -8.37
N GLU A 325 -5.24 -1.76 -7.43
CA GLU A 325 -4.24 -2.35 -6.55
C GLU A 325 -3.72 -3.70 -7.07
N GLY A 326 -4.63 -4.54 -7.54
CA GLY A 326 -4.27 -5.87 -8.03
C GLY A 326 -3.43 -5.83 -9.29
N PHE A 327 -3.76 -4.98 -10.26
CA PHE A 327 -2.96 -4.84 -11.48
C PHE A 327 -1.62 -4.15 -11.18
N THR A 328 -1.62 -3.15 -10.30
CA THR A 328 -0.36 -2.56 -9.81
C THR A 328 0.52 -3.63 -9.15
N SER A 329 -0.06 -4.52 -8.32
CA SER A 329 0.67 -5.65 -7.70
C SER A 329 1.09 -6.75 -8.69
N TYR A 330 0.54 -6.79 -9.89
CA TYR A 330 1.06 -7.63 -10.97
C TYR A 330 2.26 -6.98 -11.65
N TYR A 331 2.17 -5.68 -11.91
CA TYR A 331 3.17 -4.94 -12.64
C TYR A 331 4.40 -4.59 -11.79
N ASP A 332 4.25 -4.35 -10.49
CA ASP A 332 5.37 -3.93 -9.62
C ASP A 332 6.56 -4.91 -9.69
N ASP A 333 6.32 -6.19 -9.45
CA ASP A 333 7.33 -7.24 -9.52
C ASP A 333 7.73 -7.55 -10.99
N LEU A 334 6.80 -7.45 -11.95
CA LEU A 334 7.08 -7.66 -13.36
C LEU A 334 8.02 -6.59 -13.92
N PHE A 335 7.90 -5.33 -13.47
CA PHE A 335 8.84 -4.28 -13.83
C PHE A 335 10.24 -4.50 -13.24
N LEU A 336 10.36 -5.08 -12.07
CA LEU A 336 11.68 -5.49 -11.56
C LEU A 336 12.32 -6.54 -12.48
N ARG A 337 11.53 -7.46 -13.03
CA ARG A 337 12.03 -8.41 -14.03
C ARG A 337 12.38 -7.72 -15.37
N ARG A 338 11.50 -6.87 -15.88
CA ARG A 338 11.69 -6.17 -17.16
C ARG A 338 12.86 -5.18 -17.13
N SER A 339 13.14 -4.54 -16.00
CA SER A 339 14.27 -3.66 -15.77
C SER A 339 15.60 -4.39 -15.46
N GLY A 340 15.58 -5.73 -15.37
CA GLY A 340 16.75 -6.56 -15.10
C GLY A 340 17.21 -6.55 -13.64
N LEU A 341 16.38 -6.09 -12.71
CA LEU A 341 16.66 -6.14 -11.27
C LEU A 341 16.39 -7.52 -10.67
N LEU A 342 15.47 -8.28 -11.26
CA LEU A 342 15.20 -9.68 -10.94
C LEU A 342 15.45 -10.57 -12.17
N ASP A 343 15.93 -11.78 -11.94
CA ASP A 343 15.93 -12.83 -12.95
C ASP A 343 14.59 -13.59 -13.01
N ASN A 344 14.44 -14.47 -14.01
CA ASN A 344 13.21 -15.25 -14.21
C ASN A 344 12.85 -16.11 -12.99
N SER A 345 13.85 -16.74 -12.36
CA SER A 345 13.64 -17.61 -11.21
C SER A 345 13.16 -16.83 -9.98
N GLN A 346 13.74 -15.65 -9.75
CA GLN A 346 13.34 -14.77 -8.67
C GLN A 346 11.90 -14.27 -8.86
N TYR A 347 11.55 -13.82 -10.08
CA TYR A 347 10.18 -13.39 -10.38
C TYR A 347 9.16 -14.52 -10.23
N LEU A 348 9.43 -15.71 -10.78
CA LEU A 348 8.55 -16.87 -10.63
C LEU A 348 8.38 -17.29 -9.17
N LYS A 349 9.41 -17.11 -8.31
CA LYS A 349 9.29 -17.34 -6.87
C LYS A 349 8.28 -16.39 -6.23
N LEU A 350 8.24 -15.11 -6.64
CA LEU A 350 7.26 -14.14 -6.16
C LEU A 350 5.84 -14.50 -6.61
N VAL A 351 5.66 -14.81 -7.89
CA VAL A 351 4.38 -15.28 -8.44
C VAL A 351 3.89 -16.55 -7.71
N THR A 352 4.80 -17.51 -7.50
CA THR A 352 4.51 -18.74 -6.74
C THR A 352 3.99 -18.44 -5.33
N ARG A 353 4.65 -17.50 -4.63
CA ARG A 353 4.24 -17.09 -3.28
C ARG A 353 2.84 -16.48 -3.28
N THR A 354 2.54 -15.60 -4.24
CA THR A 354 1.22 -14.98 -4.38
C THR A 354 0.12 -16.00 -4.67
N ILE A 355 0.37 -16.95 -5.59
CA ILE A 355 -0.56 -18.06 -5.87
C ILE A 355 -0.86 -18.85 -4.60
N ASN A 356 0.18 -19.29 -3.89
CA ASN A 356 0.01 -20.09 -2.68
C ASN A 356 -0.70 -19.32 -1.57
N GLN A 357 -0.43 -18.01 -1.41
CA GLN A 357 -1.13 -17.17 -0.45
C GLN A 357 -2.63 -17.12 -0.71
N VAL A 358 -3.04 -17.00 -1.97
CA VAL A 358 -4.46 -17.00 -2.35
C VAL A 358 -5.07 -18.37 -2.14
N LEU A 359 -4.43 -19.45 -2.62
CA LEU A 359 -4.93 -20.82 -2.49
C LEU A 359 -5.10 -21.24 -1.02
N GLN A 360 -4.27 -20.75 -0.10
CA GLN A 360 -4.32 -21.04 1.33
C GLN A 360 -5.29 -20.14 2.11
N THR A 361 -6.03 -19.28 1.44
CA THR A 361 -6.99 -18.37 2.07
C THR A 361 -8.42 -18.85 1.80
N PRO A 362 -9.13 -19.48 2.79
CA PRO A 362 -10.48 -20.00 2.59
C PRO A 362 -11.48 -18.93 2.14
N GLY A 363 -11.29 -17.68 2.54
CA GLY A 363 -12.11 -16.54 2.15
C GLY A 363 -12.25 -16.34 0.64
N ARG A 364 -11.29 -16.86 -0.17
CA ARG A 364 -11.38 -16.83 -1.65
C ARG A 364 -12.60 -17.56 -2.19
N LEU A 365 -13.15 -18.53 -1.44
CA LEU A 365 -14.35 -19.28 -1.77
C LEU A 365 -15.63 -18.63 -1.25
N VAL A 366 -15.49 -17.54 -0.45
CA VAL A 366 -16.60 -16.85 0.21
C VAL A 366 -16.86 -15.49 -0.43
N GLN A 367 -15.81 -14.79 -0.87
CA GLN A 367 -15.91 -13.43 -1.39
C GLN A 367 -15.18 -13.29 -2.73
N SER A 368 -15.81 -12.62 -3.69
CA SER A 368 -15.19 -12.21 -4.96
C SER A 368 -14.21 -11.04 -4.76
N VAL A 369 -13.39 -10.73 -5.78
CA VAL A 369 -12.47 -9.58 -5.67
C VAL A 369 -13.18 -8.23 -5.80
N ALA A 370 -14.31 -8.16 -6.51
CA ALA A 370 -15.16 -6.98 -6.55
C ALA A 370 -15.78 -6.67 -5.18
N GLU A 371 -16.38 -7.68 -4.54
CA GLU A 371 -16.90 -7.55 -3.17
C GLU A 371 -15.80 -7.22 -2.16
N ALA A 372 -14.60 -7.82 -2.29
CA ALA A 372 -13.46 -7.53 -1.43
C ALA A 372 -12.96 -6.08 -1.60
N SER A 373 -13.04 -5.55 -2.83
CA SER A 373 -12.74 -4.14 -3.12
C SER A 373 -13.73 -3.20 -2.43
N PHE A 374 -15.03 -3.47 -2.57
CA PHE A 374 -16.09 -2.69 -1.94
C PHE A 374 -16.00 -2.70 -0.42
N ASP A 375 -15.75 -3.87 0.16
CA ASP A 375 -15.65 -4.09 1.61
C ASP A 375 -14.27 -3.72 2.21
N ALA A 376 -13.36 -3.12 1.45
CA ALA A 376 -12.00 -2.81 1.91
C ALA A 376 -11.98 -2.06 3.25
N TRP A 377 -12.85 -1.09 3.42
CA TRP A 377 -12.98 -0.23 4.60
C TRP A 377 -13.19 -0.97 5.92
N VAL A 378 -13.93 -2.06 5.88
CA VAL A 378 -14.36 -2.78 7.09
C VAL A 378 -13.75 -4.18 7.21
N LYS A 379 -13.22 -4.75 6.11
CA LYS A 379 -12.61 -6.08 6.11
C LYS A 379 -11.10 -6.02 5.94
N TYR A 380 -10.59 -5.55 4.79
CA TYR A 380 -9.16 -5.60 4.49
C TYR A 380 -8.33 -4.69 5.40
N TYR A 381 -8.80 -3.47 5.68
CA TYR A 381 -8.10 -2.53 6.56
C TYR A 381 -8.40 -2.70 8.05
N ARG A 382 -9.33 -3.60 8.42
CA ARG A 382 -9.67 -3.94 9.81
C ARG A 382 -9.60 -5.45 10.02
N GLN A 383 -8.38 -5.99 9.81
CA GLN A 383 -8.14 -7.42 9.92
C GLN A 383 -8.27 -7.91 11.35
N ASP A 384 -8.83 -9.12 11.51
CA ASP A 384 -8.98 -9.87 12.74
C ASP A 384 -8.61 -11.35 12.52
N GLU A 385 -8.83 -12.18 13.52
CA GLU A 385 -8.57 -13.62 13.50
C GLU A 385 -9.42 -14.39 12.49
N ASN A 386 -10.57 -13.85 12.07
CA ASN A 386 -11.47 -14.46 11.11
C ASN A 386 -11.24 -13.99 9.67
N THR A 387 -10.48 -12.93 9.47
CA THR A 387 -10.29 -12.29 8.15
C THR A 387 -9.95 -13.29 7.04
N ALA A 388 -9.02 -14.21 7.28
CA ALA A 388 -8.62 -15.20 6.28
C ALA A 388 -9.74 -16.18 5.88
N ASN A 389 -10.78 -16.32 6.70
CA ASN A 389 -11.90 -17.25 6.49
C ASN A 389 -13.06 -16.66 5.70
N HIS A 390 -13.15 -15.33 5.57
CA HIS A 390 -14.33 -14.69 5.00
C HIS A 390 -14.02 -13.63 3.94
N THR A 391 -12.75 -13.26 3.76
CA THR A 391 -12.36 -12.31 2.71
C THR A 391 -11.10 -12.76 1.96
N VAL A 392 -10.91 -12.24 0.77
CA VAL A 392 -9.71 -12.40 -0.04
C VAL A 392 -9.06 -11.05 -0.27
N SER A 393 -7.73 -11.02 -0.38
CA SER A 393 -7.03 -9.78 -0.73
C SER A 393 -7.24 -9.44 -2.20
N TYR A 394 -7.81 -8.26 -2.47
CA TYR A 394 -7.92 -7.72 -3.83
C TYR A 394 -6.55 -7.36 -4.43
N TYR A 395 -5.51 -7.16 -3.61
CA TYR A 395 -4.12 -7.05 -4.07
C TYR A 395 -3.65 -8.37 -4.67
N THR A 396 -3.60 -9.44 -3.87
CA THR A 396 -3.02 -10.71 -4.30
C THR A 396 -3.90 -11.49 -5.27
N LYS A 397 -5.22 -11.63 -5.02
CA LYS A 397 -6.11 -12.28 -6.00
C LYS A 397 -6.32 -11.41 -7.23
N GLY A 398 -6.35 -10.07 -7.07
CA GLY A 398 -6.40 -9.12 -8.20
C GLY A 398 -5.16 -9.20 -9.09
N SER A 399 -3.95 -9.36 -8.52
CA SER A 399 -2.74 -9.59 -9.33
C SER A 399 -2.77 -10.91 -10.09
N LEU A 400 -3.41 -11.96 -9.55
CA LEU A 400 -3.62 -13.21 -10.27
C LEU A 400 -4.69 -13.07 -11.36
N VAL A 401 -5.70 -12.24 -11.20
CA VAL A 401 -6.65 -11.87 -12.27
C VAL A 401 -5.90 -11.15 -13.39
N ALA A 402 -5.03 -10.19 -13.08
CA ALA A 402 -4.18 -9.51 -14.05
C ALA A 402 -3.26 -10.49 -14.80
N LEU A 403 -2.62 -11.42 -14.06
CA LEU A 403 -1.80 -12.49 -14.64
C LEU A 403 -2.62 -13.34 -15.61
N CYS A 404 -3.80 -13.82 -15.21
CA CYS A 404 -4.66 -14.63 -16.08
C CYS A 404 -5.09 -13.84 -17.32
N LEU A 405 -5.42 -12.56 -17.18
CA LEU A 405 -5.81 -11.71 -18.30
C LEU A 405 -4.64 -11.50 -19.28
N ASP A 406 -3.43 -11.20 -18.79
CA ASP A 406 -2.23 -11.03 -19.64
C ASP A 406 -1.92 -12.33 -20.42
N LEU A 407 -1.94 -13.47 -19.74
CA LEU A 407 -1.68 -14.76 -20.37
C LEU A 407 -2.78 -15.15 -21.38
N ALA A 408 -4.04 -14.89 -21.10
CA ALA A 408 -5.15 -15.15 -22.01
C ALA A 408 -5.09 -14.30 -23.27
N LEU A 409 -4.78 -13.01 -23.14
CA LEU A 409 -4.58 -12.10 -24.27
C LEU A 409 -3.42 -12.56 -25.16
N ARG A 410 -2.28 -12.90 -24.58
CA ARG A 410 -1.09 -13.40 -25.29
C ARG A 410 -1.35 -14.74 -25.99
N ALA A 411 -2.12 -15.65 -25.39
CA ALA A 411 -2.49 -16.92 -25.99
C ALA A 411 -3.42 -16.76 -27.20
N ASN A 412 -4.23 -15.69 -27.23
CA ASN A 412 -5.20 -15.42 -28.29
C ASN A 412 -4.57 -14.74 -29.52
N GLY A 413 -3.34 -14.21 -29.42
CA GLY A 413 -2.72 -13.52 -30.56
C GLY A 413 -1.52 -12.66 -30.19
N THR A 414 -1.50 -11.43 -30.71
CA THR A 414 -0.37 -10.49 -30.57
C THR A 414 -0.60 -9.42 -29.51
N SER A 415 -1.67 -9.50 -28.72
CA SER A 415 -2.03 -8.50 -27.70
C SER A 415 -1.60 -8.97 -26.31
N SER A 416 -1.57 -8.03 -25.37
CA SER A 416 -1.15 -8.23 -23.99
C SER A 416 -1.92 -7.31 -23.04
N LEU A 417 -1.76 -7.50 -21.75
CA LEU A 417 -2.29 -6.58 -20.75
C LEU A 417 -1.70 -5.17 -20.88
N ASP A 418 -0.46 -5.06 -21.37
CA ASP A 418 0.17 -3.75 -21.66
C ASP A 418 -0.66 -2.93 -22.64
N ASP A 419 -1.27 -3.58 -23.65
CA ASP A 419 -2.10 -2.91 -24.65
C ASP A 419 -3.45 -2.45 -24.06
N VAL A 420 -4.00 -3.23 -23.13
CA VAL A 420 -5.20 -2.86 -22.36
C VAL A 420 -4.93 -1.61 -21.51
N MET A 421 -3.84 -1.63 -20.72
CA MET A 421 -3.48 -0.50 -19.84
C MET A 421 -3.26 0.79 -20.64
N ARG A 422 -2.48 0.73 -21.72
CA ARG A 422 -2.28 1.87 -22.62
C ARG A 422 -3.56 2.27 -23.35
N GLY A 423 -4.42 1.32 -23.67
CA GLY A 423 -5.75 1.56 -24.28
C GLY A 423 -6.65 2.37 -23.35
N LEU A 424 -6.72 1.98 -22.07
CA LEU A 424 -7.46 2.71 -21.05
C LEU A 424 -6.92 4.12 -20.85
N TRP A 425 -5.59 4.27 -20.75
CA TRP A 425 -4.93 5.57 -20.63
C TRP A 425 -5.31 6.52 -21.78
N ARG A 426 -5.22 6.06 -23.00
CA ARG A 426 -5.56 6.88 -24.19
C ARG A 426 -7.05 7.20 -24.27
N LYS A 427 -7.92 6.21 -24.01
CA LYS A 427 -9.38 6.36 -24.13
C LYS A 427 -9.96 7.31 -23.10
N SER A 428 -9.42 7.31 -21.89
CA SER A 428 -9.86 8.18 -20.79
C SER A 428 -9.09 9.51 -20.72
N GLU A 429 -8.07 9.70 -21.57
CA GLU A 429 -7.13 10.83 -21.49
C GLU A 429 -6.46 10.93 -20.09
N GLY A 430 -6.19 9.78 -19.48
CA GLY A 430 -5.65 9.68 -18.13
C GLY A 430 -6.64 10.03 -17.01
N GLY A 431 -7.94 10.10 -17.33
CA GLY A 431 -9.00 10.41 -16.37
C GLY A 431 -9.64 9.18 -15.71
N PRO A 432 -10.73 9.39 -14.96
CA PRO A 432 -11.46 8.31 -14.29
C PRO A 432 -12.03 7.29 -15.28
N ILE A 433 -12.08 6.03 -14.84
CA ILE A 433 -12.63 4.90 -15.61
C ILE A 433 -13.61 4.09 -14.76
N SER A 434 -14.56 3.45 -15.43
CA SER A 434 -15.49 2.47 -14.86
C SER A 434 -15.08 1.04 -15.23
N GLU A 435 -15.69 0.05 -14.59
CA GLU A 435 -15.52 -1.36 -15.00
C GLU A 435 -15.96 -1.60 -16.43
N ALA A 436 -17.02 -0.93 -16.88
CA ALA A 436 -17.49 -1.02 -18.26
C ALA A 436 -16.44 -0.54 -19.27
N ASP A 437 -15.64 0.49 -18.92
CA ASP A 437 -14.52 0.94 -19.76
C ASP A 437 -13.41 -0.12 -19.81
N VAL A 438 -13.10 -0.76 -18.69
CA VAL A 438 -12.12 -1.86 -18.63
C VAL A 438 -12.58 -3.00 -19.54
N LEU A 439 -13.81 -3.48 -19.37
CA LEU A 439 -14.37 -4.58 -20.20
C LEU A 439 -14.42 -4.23 -21.69
N ALA A 440 -14.77 -2.98 -22.03
CA ALA A 440 -14.80 -2.52 -23.41
C ALA A 440 -13.40 -2.54 -24.04
N VAL A 441 -12.36 -2.04 -23.35
CA VAL A 441 -10.99 -2.06 -23.86
C VAL A 441 -10.44 -3.49 -23.95
N VAL A 442 -10.73 -4.34 -22.97
CA VAL A 442 -10.35 -5.76 -23.05
C VAL A 442 -11.01 -6.46 -24.24
N SER A 443 -12.27 -6.14 -24.54
CA SER A 443 -12.97 -6.68 -25.71
C SER A 443 -12.39 -6.17 -27.03
N GLU A 444 -11.96 -4.90 -27.09
CA GLU A 444 -11.31 -4.31 -28.27
C GLU A 444 -9.90 -4.87 -28.53
N VAL A 445 -9.11 -5.06 -27.47
CA VAL A 445 -7.71 -5.53 -27.53
C VAL A 445 -7.64 -7.04 -27.73
N GLY A 446 -8.51 -7.79 -27.07
CA GLY A 446 -8.61 -9.23 -27.16
C GLY A 446 -9.81 -9.68 -28.00
N ASN A 447 -10.89 -9.97 -27.31
CA ASN A 447 -12.20 -10.28 -27.88
C ASN A 447 -13.29 -10.28 -26.79
N PRO A 448 -14.60 -10.36 -27.14
CA PRO A 448 -15.69 -10.39 -26.16
C PRO A 448 -15.64 -11.57 -25.17
N ASP A 449 -15.10 -12.72 -25.58
CA ASP A 449 -15.02 -13.91 -24.71
C ASP A 449 -14.02 -13.70 -23.57
N ILE A 450 -12.87 -13.05 -23.85
CA ILE A 450 -11.89 -12.70 -22.81
C ILE A 450 -12.49 -11.68 -21.84
N ALA A 451 -13.23 -10.68 -22.34
CA ALA A 451 -13.93 -9.73 -21.48
C ALA A 451 -14.98 -10.42 -20.58
N GLY A 452 -15.73 -11.39 -21.10
CA GLY A 452 -16.67 -12.22 -20.33
C GLY A 452 -15.98 -13.10 -19.29
N GLN A 453 -14.79 -13.65 -19.61
CA GLN A 453 -13.97 -14.39 -18.64
C GLN A 453 -13.49 -13.46 -17.51
N LEU A 454 -12.97 -12.27 -17.84
CA LEU A 454 -12.56 -11.29 -16.84
C LEU A 454 -13.71 -10.96 -15.89
N GLN A 455 -14.90 -10.65 -16.41
CA GLN A 455 -16.08 -10.39 -15.60
C GLN A 455 -16.40 -11.56 -14.65
N THR A 456 -16.29 -12.79 -15.14
CA THR A 456 -16.49 -14.00 -14.32
C THR A 456 -15.45 -14.11 -13.21
N TRP A 457 -14.15 -13.88 -13.51
CA TRP A 457 -13.07 -13.96 -12.53
C TRP A 457 -13.19 -12.90 -11.42
N VAL A 458 -13.73 -11.75 -11.76
CA VAL A 458 -13.86 -10.61 -10.84
C VAL A 458 -15.06 -10.75 -9.91
N HIS A 459 -16.22 -11.18 -10.45
CA HIS A 459 -17.49 -11.23 -9.71
C HIS A 459 -17.86 -12.61 -9.14
N SER A 460 -17.01 -13.62 -9.33
CA SER A 460 -17.27 -14.95 -8.76
C SER A 460 -16.18 -15.38 -7.77
N THR A 461 -16.50 -16.40 -6.99
CA THR A 461 -15.55 -17.08 -6.10
C THR A 461 -14.87 -18.27 -6.78
N GLY A 462 -15.10 -18.47 -8.09
CA GLY A 462 -14.50 -19.54 -8.88
C GLY A 462 -12.97 -19.48 -8.90
N GLU A 463 -12.35 -20.66 -9.10
CA GLU A 463 -10.90 -20.75 -9.24
C GLU A 463 -10.45 -20.14 -10.58
N LEU A 464 -9.29 -19.47 -10.55
CA LEU A 464 -8.68 -18.92 -11.75
C LEU A 464 -7.96 -20.02 -12.56
N PRO A 465 -7.98 -20.00 -13.91
CA PRO A 465 -7.36 -21.03 -14.76
C PRO A 465 -5.83 -20.88 -14.86
N LEU A 466 -5.16 -20.66 -13.71
CA LEU A 466 -3.74 -20.35 -13.64
C LEU A 466 -2.85 -21.43 -14.24
N ARG A 467 -3.13 -22.72 -13.93
CA ARG A 467 -2.28 -23.84 -14.39
C ARG A 467 -2.30 -23.97 -15.92
N GLU A 468 -3.48 -23.85 -16.50
CA GLU A 468 -3.69 -23.96 -17.95
C GLU A 468 -3.03 -22.81 -18.68
N LEU A 469 -3.27 -21.57 -18.22
CA LEU A 469 -2.70 -20.37 -18.84
C LEU A 469 -1.18 -20.31 -18.69
N LEU A 470 -0.61 -20.67 -17.54
CA LEU A 470 0.83 -20.75 -17.35
C LEU A 470 1.48 -21.80 -18.26
N ALA A 471 0.83 -22.96 -18.43
CA ALA A 471 1.34 -24.03 -19.29
C ALA A 471 1.43 -23.60 -20.76
N THR A 472 0.48 -22.82 -21.29
CA THR A 472 0.52 -22.28 -22.67
C THR A 472 1.70 -21.33 -22.89
N HIS A 473 2.25 -20.77 -21.80
CA HIS A 473 3.40 -19.85 -21.83
C HIS A 473 4.71 -20.50 -21.34
N GLY A 474 4.78 -21.84 -21.38
CA GLY A 474 6.00 -22.58 -21.06
C GLY A 474 6.36 -22.62 -19.58
N ILE A 475 5.38 -22.40 -18.70
CA ILE A 475 5.54 -22.52 -17.25
C ILE A 475 4.76 -23.74 -16.76
N LYS A 476 5.48 -24.74 -16.25
CA LYS A 476 4.88 -25.93 -15.66
C LYS A 476 4.67 -25.73 -14.16
N SER A 477 3.49 -26.10 -13.69
CA SER A 477 3.21 -26.17 -12.27
C SER A 477 3.44 -27.58 -11.73
N LYS A 478 3.97 -27.68 -10.52
CA LYS A 478 4.13 -28.94 -9.78
C LYS A 478 3.55 -28.77 -8.38
N ALA A 479 3.04 -29.88 -7.81
CA ALA A 479 2.64 -29.89 -6.41
C ALA A 479 3.88 -29.92 -5.52
N GLU A 480 3.90 -29.09 -4.48
CA GLU A 480 4.93 -29.08 -3.44
C GLU A 480 4.30 -29.45 -2.08
N PRO A 481 5.04 -30.10 -1.18
CA PRO A 481 4.53 -30.44 0.14
C PRO A 481 4.09 -29.19 0.90
N ALA A 482 2.89 -29.21 1.46
CA ALA A 482 2.44 -28.18 2.38
C ALA A 482 3.20 -28.24 3.70
N GLN A 483 3.45 -27.08 4.29
CA GLN A 483 4.02 -26.97 5.65
C GLN A 483 3.00 -27.48 6.69
N LEU A 484 3.47 -27.84 7.89
CA LEU A 484 2.60 -28.36 8.94
C LEU A 484 1.47 -27.38 9.30
N ALA A 485 1.77 -26.09 9.44
CA ALA A 485 0.76 -25.06 9.71
C ALA A 485 -0.39 -25.09 8.69
N GLN A 486 -0.07 -25.24 7.42
CA GLN A 486 -1.04 -25.33 6.33
C GLN A 486 -1.87 -26.62 6.38
N LYS A 487 -1.20 -27.75 6.66
CA LYS A 487 -1.87 -29.05 6.80
C LYS A 487 -2.87 -29.07 7.95
N LEU A 488 -2.54 -28.36 9.05
CA LEU A 488 -3.41 -28.25 10.21
C LEU A 488 -4.49 -27.18 10.07
N GLY A 489 -4.35 -26.26 9.12
CA GLY A 489 -5.21 -25.09 8.99
C GLY A 489 -4.93 -24.03 10.07
N LEU A 490 -3.66 -23.73 10.33
CA LEU A 490 -3.22 -22.78 11.36
C LEU A 490 -2.36 -21.68 10.75
N ARG A 491 -2.46 -20.48 11.35
CA ARG A 491 -1.42 -19.45 11.31
C ARG A 491 -0.94 -19.23 12.73
N VAL A 492 0.36 -19.32 12.94
CA VAL A 492 0.97 -19.25 14.28
C VAL A 492 2.02 -18.17 14.35
N GLN A 493 2.28 -17.71 15.57
CA GLN A 493 3.43 -16.88 15.91
C GLN A 493 4.31 -17.65 16.91
N GLU A 494 5.60 -17.75 16.58
CA GLU A 494 6.58 -18.53 17.35
C GLU A 494 7.65 -17.59 17.89
N ASN A 495 7.51 -17.17 19.15
CA ASN A 495 8.53 -16.40 19.85
C ASN A 495 9.13 -17.23 21.02
N HIS A 496 8.35 -17.39 22.08
CA HIS A 496 8.71 -18.21 23.25
C HIS A 496 7.86 -19.47 23.37
N SER A 497 6.76 -19.53 22.65
CA SER A 497 5.80 -20.63 22.55
C SER A 497 5.05 -20.55 21.22
N VAL A 498 4.22 -21.55 20.94
CA VAL A 498 3.37 -21.57 19.73
C VAL A 498 2.05 -20.87 20.04
N GLN A 499 1.90 -19.63 19.59
CA GLN A 499 0.67 -18.85 19.71
C GLN A 499 -0.17 -18.99 18.45
N ILE A 500 -1.41 -19.45 18.58
CA ILE A 500 -2.35 -19.55 17.45
C ILE A 500 -2.91 -18.17 17.12
N LYS A 501 -2.68 -17.68 15.92
CA LYS A 501 -3.19 -16.39 15.43
C LYS A 501 -4.47 -16.52 14.64
N THR A 502 -4.58 -17.59 13.86
CA THR A 502 -5.77 -17.85 13.02
C THR A 502 -5.97 -19.35 12.92
N VAL A 503 -7.22 -19.77 13.03
CA VAL A 503 -7.66 -21.13 12.69
C VAL A 503 -8.45 -21.05 11.38
N LEU A 504 -7.98 -21.76 10.35
CA LEU A 504 -8.56 -21.75 9.04
C LEU A 504 -9.70 -22.75 8.94
N ARG A 505 -10.79 -22.38 8.28
CA ARG A 505 -11.97 -23.23 8.08
C ARG A 505 -11.65 -24.50 7.32
N GLY A 506 -12.28 -25.61 7.75
CA GLY A 506 -12.10 -26.93 7.17
C GLY A 506 -10.84 -27.65 7.61
N GLY A 507 -9.96 -27.01 8.41
CA GLY A 507 -8.70 -27.58 8.88
C GLY A 507 -8.86 -28.53 10.08
N ALA A 508 -7.85 -29.40 10.32
CA ALA A 508 -7.84 -30.31 11.45
C ALA A 508 -7.85 -29.58 12.79
N ALA A 509 -7.25 -28.42 12.88
CA ALA A 509 -7.23 -27.58 14.10
C ALA A 509 -8.63 -27.04 14.44
N GLU A 510 -9.41 -26.60 13.45
CA GLU A 510 -10.80 -26.18 13.65
C GLU A 510 -11.64 -27.35 14.18
N GLN A 511 -11.52 -28.55 13.57
CA GLN A 511 -12.26 -29.75 13.97
C GLN A 511 -11.89 -30.21 15.40
N ALA A 512 -10.66 -29.96 15.83
CA ALA A 512 -10.20 -30.21 17.19
C ALA A 512 -10.69 -29.17 18.23
N GLY A 513 -11.30 -28.06 17.77
CA GLY A 513 -11.74 -26.98 18.65
C GLY A 513 -10.63 -26.03 19.09
N MET A 514 -9.52 -25.95 18.36
CA MET A 514 -8.50 -24.90 18.56
C MET A 514 -9.07 -23.53 18.23
N MET A 515 -8.59 -22.49 18.89
CA MET A 515 -9.04 -21.11 18.70
C MET A 515 -7.85 -20.15 18.55
N ALA A 516 -8.11 -19.00 17.92
CA ALA A 516 -7.18 -17.87 17.98
C ALA A 516 -6.91 -17.47 19.44
N ALA A 517 -5.70 -17.02 19.74
CA ALA A 517 -5.16 -16.73 21.05
C ALA A 517 -4.86 -17.96 21.94
N ASP A 518 -5.15 -19.18 21.52
CA ASP A 518 -4.64 -20.36 22.23
C ASP A 518 -3.10 -20.37 22.20
N GLU A 519 -2.49 -20.73 23.33
CA GLU A 519 -1.09 -21.08 23.40
C GLU A 519 -0.97 -22.61 23.38
N TRP A 520 -0.37 -23.16 22.32
CA TRP A 520 -0.17 -24.61 22.21
C TRP A 520 1.07 -25.03 23.00
N LEU A 521 0.87 -25.65 24.15
CA LEU A 521 1.90 -25.94 25.14
C LEU A 521 2.64 -27.26 24.91
N ALA A 522 1.89 -28.31 24.57
CA ALA A 522 2.42 -29.66 24.48
C ALA A 522 1.56 -30.57 23.56
N VAL A 523 2.16 -31.68 23.18
CA VAL A 523 1.50 -32.79 22.46
C VAL A 523 1.63 -34.06 23.29
N ASP A 524 0.55 -34.81 23.43
CA ASP A 524 0.56 -36.17 24.01
C ASP A 524 0.28 -37.17 22.89
N VAL A 525 1.19 -38.11 22.75
CA VAL A 525 1.09 -39.22 21.82
C VAL A 525 1.29 -40.53 22.59
N ASN A 526 0.30 -41.40 22.59
CA ASN A 526 0.32 -42.69 23.28
C ASN A 526 0.68 -42.60 24.79
N GLY A 527 0.19 -41.56 25.46
CA GLY A 527 0.43 -41.36 26.92
C GLY A 527 1.79 -40.73 27.26
N GLN A 528 2.54 -40.30 26.27
CA GLN A 528 3.77 -39.50 26.44
C GLN A 528 3.54 -38.05 26.03
N CYS A 529 3.62 -37.14 27.01
CA CYS A 529 3.39 -35.72 26.83
C CYS A 529 4.71 -34.98 26.66
N TRP A 530 4.84 -34.25 25.53
CA TRP A 530 6.03 -33.51 25.15
C TRP A 530 5.70 -32.01 25.00
N ARG A 531 6.46 -31.17 25.70
CA ARG A 531 6.34 -29.70 25.49
C ARG A 531 6.84 -29.33 24.10
N ILE A 532 6.11 -28.40 23.43
CA ILE A 532 6.54 -27.84 22.17
C ILE A 532 6.91 -26.36 22.33
N SER A 533 7.89 -25.90 21.57
CA SER A 533 8.34 -24.50 21.51
C SER A 533 8.13 -23.92 20.10
N LYS A 534 8.07 -24.82 19.11
CA LYS A 534 7.80 -24.53 17.71
C LYS A 534 6.75 -25.50 17.19
N LEU A 535 6.02 -25.09 16.19
CA LEU A 535 5.01 -25.95 15.57
C LEU A 535 5.63 -27.23 14.98
N ASP A 536 6.81 -27.13 14.40
CA ASP A 536 7.52 -28.28 13.82
C ASP A 536 7.95 -29.34 14.86
N ASP A 537 7.97 -29.00 16.16
CA ASP A 537 8.19 -29.99 17.22
C ASP A 537 7.11 -31.09 17.21
N VAL A 538 5.90 -30.78 16.71
CA VAL A 538 4.82 -31.74 16.51
C VAL A 538 5.25 -32.88 15.56
N LEU A 539 5.99 -32.54 14.49
CA LEU A 539 6.51 -33.55 13.56
C LEU A 539 7.53 -34.47 14.22
N LEU A 540 8.30 -33.95 15.19
CA LEU A 540 9.29 -34.71 15.92
C LEU A 540 8.63 -35.75 16.85
N TYR A 541 7.57 -35.32 17.56
CA TYR A 541 6.97 -36.16 18.63
C TYR A 541 5.77 -36.99 18.11
N ALA A 542 5.08 -36.56 17.09
CA ALA A 542 3.89 -37.21 16.58
C ALA A 542 4.09 -37.91 15.22
N ALA A 543 5.34 -38.18 14.81
CA ALA A 543 5.62 -38.84 13.54
C ALA A 543 4.90 -40.21 13.43
N GLY A 544 4.04 -40.37 12.41
CA GLY A 544 3.28 -41.61 12.15
C GLY A 544 2.06 -41.82 13.04
N ALA A 545 1.69 -40.86 13.89
CA ALA A 545 0.45 -40.92 14.66
C ALA A 545 -0.74 -40.44 13.82
N ASP A 546 -1.86 -41.16 13.89
CA ASP A 546 -3.13 -40.74 13.26
C ASP A 546 -3.89 -39.73 14.12
N GLN A 547 -3.55 -39.64 15.40
CA GLN A 547 -4.20 -38.77 16.38
C GLN A 547 -3.20 -38.38 17.48
N LEU A 548 -3.35 -37.18 18.00
CA LEU A 548 -2.65 -36.71 19.18
C LEU A 548 -3.58 -35.91 20.11
N THR A 549 -3.20 -35.74 21.37
CA THR A 549 -3.83 -34.77 22.26
C THR A 549 -2.99 -33.52 22.31
N ALA A 550 -3.55 -32.39 21.90
CA ALA A 550 -2.97 -31.08 22.03
C ALA A 550 -3.34 -30.47 23.38
N TRP A 551 -2.33 -30.06 24.16
CA TRP A 551 -2.52 -29.32 25.40
C TRP A 551 -2.40 -27.84 25.09
N VAL A 552 -3.50 -27.09 25.26
CA VAL A 552 -3.53 -25.66 24.98
C VAL A 552 -3.91 -24.87 26.24
N ALA A 553 -3.30 -23.69 26.38
CA ALA A 553 -3.76 -22.70 27.37
C ALA A 553 -4.71 -21.72 26.67
N ARG A 554 -5.92 -21.61 27.18
CA ARG A 554 -6.98 -20.70 26.75
C ARG A 554 -7.54 -19.99 27.97
N ASP A 555 -7.45 -18.66 28.00
CA ASP A 555 -7.96 -17.85 29.12
C ASP A 555 -7.47 -18.39 30.51
N GLN A 556 -6.18 -18.70 30.62
CA GLN A 556 -5.52 -19.27 31.81
C GLN A 556 -5.98 -20.70 32.16
N GLN A 557 -6.83 -21.35 31.38
CA GLN A 557 -7.22 -22.75 31.57
C GLN A 557 -6.42 -23.66 30.66
N ILE A 558 -5.99 -24.80 31.19
CA ILE A 558 -5.32 -25.84 30.41
C ILE A 558 -6.38 -26.81 29.88
N LEU A 559 -6.48 -26.92 28.58
CA LEU A 559 -7.44 -27.77 27.87
C LEU A 559 -6.70 -28.87 27.12
N GLN A 560 -7.35 -30.01 26.99
CA GLN A 560 -6.93 -31.11 26.14
C GLN A 560 -7.84 -31.20 24.92
N LEU A 561 -7.27 -31.08 23.76
CA LEU A 561 -7.98 -31.12 22.48
C LEU A 561 -7.49 -32.32 21.65
N THR A 562 -8.40 -33.13 21.17
CA THR A 562 -8.05 -34.25 20.30
C THR A 562 -7.87 -33.77 18.87
N LEU A 563 -6.67 -33.90 18.34
CA LEU A 563 -6.31 -33.51 16.99
C LEU A 563 -6.16 -34.77 16.12
N ASN A 564 -7.06 -34.94 15.15
CA ASN A 564 -7.01 -36.03 14.17
C ASN A 564 -6.06 -35.64 13.04
N LEU A 565 -5.05 -36.43 12.82
CA LEU A 565 -4.03 -36.17 11.80
C LEU A 565 -4.30 -36.93 10.50
N GLY A 566 -5.05 -38.04 10.55
CA GLY A 566 -5.62 -38.73 9.39
C GLY A 566 -4.68 -38.92 8.19
N GLY A 567 -3.41 -39.28 8.42
CA GLY A 567 -2.40 -39.32 7.37
C GLY A 567 -1.83 -37.95 6.93
N LEU A 568 -2.25 -36.84 7.51
CA LEU A 568 -1.74 -35.48 7.21
C LEU A 568 -0.21 -35.36 7.39
N LEU A 569 0.36 -36.13 8.32
CA LEU A 569 1.79 -36.16 8.60
C LEU A 569 2.53 -37.21 7.77
N ALA A 570 1.85 -38.08 7.03
CA ALA A 570 2.51 -39.01 6.13
C ALA A 570 3.23 -38.23 5.03
N LYS A 571 4.44 -38.65 4.66
CA LYS A 571 5.13 -38.13 3.48
C LYS A 571 4.23 -38.36 2.28
N ALA A 572 4.03 -37.32 1.45
CA ALA A 572 3.35 -37.46 0.17
C ALA A 572 4.08 -38.54 -0.67
N ALA A 573 3.53 -39.72 -0.66
CA ALA A 573 4.01 -40.83 -1.47
C ALA A 573 3.13 -40.89 -2.70
N SER A 574 3.33 -40.00 -3.66
CA SER A 574 3.10 -40.18 -5.09
C SER A 574 3.22 -38.84 -5.82
N GLU A 575 4.03 -38.83 -6.85
CA GLU A 575 4.27 -37.70 -7.78
C GLU A 575 3.10 -37.49 -8.77
N ASP A 576 1.94 -38.05 -8.53
CA ASP A 576 0.78 -37.88 -9.43
C ASP A 576 0.08 -36.55 -9.15
N ALA A 577 0.42 -35.57 -10.00
CA ALA A 577 -0.07 -34.19 -9.96
C ALA A 577 -1.60 -34.03 -10.19
N ASP A 578 -2.33 -35.08 -10.47
CA ASP A 578 -3.77 -35.06 -10.79
C ASP A 578 -4.70 -35.25 -9.57
N SER A 579 -4.18 -35.67 -8.43
CA SER A 579 -4.94 -35.66 -7.17
C SER A 579 -4.55 -34.47 -6.31
N ALA A 580 -4.99 -33.28 -6.68
CA ALA A 580 -4.81 -32.10 -5.87
C ALA A 580 -5.56 -32.28 -4.54
N SER A 581 -4.83 -32.75 -3.51
CA SER A 581 -5.25 -32.51 -2.14
C SER A 581 -5.41 -31.00 -1.98
N PRO A 582 -6.50 -30.49 -1.39
CA PRO A 582 -6.73 -29.05 -1.21
C PRO A 582 -5.66 -28.36 -0.37
N ILE A 583 -4.62 -29.06 0.07
CA ILE A 583 -3.59 -28.63 1.01
C ILE A 583 -2.17 -28.75 0.41
N SER A 584 -1.99 -28.81 -0.91
CA SER A 584 -0.66 -28.79 -1.52
C SER A 584 -0.26 -27.37 -1.95
N ASN A 585 1.02 -27.02 -1.78
CA ASN A 585 1.60 -25.83 -2.39
C ASN A 585 1.81 -26.06 -3.89
N LEU A 586 1.81 -24.97 -4.63
CA LEU A 586 2.17 -24.96 -6.04
C LEU A 586 3.62 -24.47 -6.17
N GLY A 587 4.45 -25.17 -6.94
CA GLY A 587 5.75 -24.69 -7.42
C GLY A 587 5.66 -24.38 -8.91
N LEU A 588 6.42 -23.41 -9.40
CA LEU A 588 6.51 -23.03 -10.81
C LEU A 588 7.92 -23.25 -11.34
N GLU A 589 8.02 -23.82 -12.54
CA GLU A 589 9.30 -24.00 -13.25
C GLU A 589 9.14 -23.74 -14.75
N ILE A 590 10.20 -23.22 -15.37
CA ILE A 590 10.22 -22.98 -16.81
C ILE A 590 10.41 -24.32 -17.55
N SER A 591 9.43 -24.70 -18.36
CA SER A 591 9.47 -25.86 -19.23
C SER A 591 9.81 -25.51 -20.69
N ASP A 592 9.44 -24.29 -21.14
CA ASP A 592 9.84 -23.73 -22.44
C ASP A 592 10.36 -22.30 -22.24
N LYS A 593 11.68 -22.13 -22.41
CA LYS A 593 12.36 -20.84 -22.21
C LYS A 593 11.90 -19.78 -23.21
N ALA A 594 11.66 -20.15 -24.47
CA ALA A 594 11.29 -19.19 -25.50
C ALA A 594 9.87 -18.65 -25.28
N ALA A 595 8.94 -19.54 -24.92
CA ALA A 595 7.59 -19.14 -24.57
C ALA A 595 7.54 -18.27 -23.30
N ALA A 596 8.26 -18.68 -22.25
CA ALA A 596 8.34 -17.91 -21.00
C ALA A 596 8.95 -16.52 -21.19
N GLU A 597 10.01 -16.42 -21.98
CA GLU A 597 10.72 -15.14 -22.20
C GLU A 597 9.83 -14.11 -22.91
N ARG A 598 9.00 -14.53 -23.88
CA ARG A 598 8.05 -13.63 -24.54
C ARG A 598 7.09 -12.97 -23.55
N TRP A 599 6.58 -13.72 -22.58
CA TRP A 599 5.75 -13.18 -21.50
C TRP A 599 6.56 -12.26 -20.57
N LEU A 600 7.69 -12.78 -20.04
CA LEU A 600 8.46 -12.14 -18.96
C LEU A 600 9.18 -10.86 -19.39
N THR A 601 9.44 -10.67 -20.69
CA THR A 601 10.07 -9.44 -21.22
C THR A 601 9.08 -8.45 -21.81
N GLY A 602 7.82 -8.82 -21.96
CA GLY A 602 6.82 -7.97 -22.59
C GLY A 602 6.95 -7.86 -24.12
N LEU A 603 7.76 -8.72 -24.76
CA LEU A 603 7.85 -8.76 -26.21
C LEU A 603 6.55 -9.29 -26.81
N ALA A 604 6.14 -8.71 -27.94
CA ALA A 604 5.03 -9.26 -28.72
C ALA A 604 5.37 -10.66 -29.22
N ALA A 605 4.35 -11.50 -29.42
CA ALA A 605 4.47 -12.87 -29.90
C ALA A 605 5.04 -12.93 -31.33
#